data_fa6cda4ba446cf4971b090faf1857c2e
#
_entry.id   fa6cda4ba446cf4971b090faf1857c2e
#
_cell.length_a   1.000
_cell.length_b   1.000
_cell.length_c   1.000
_cell.angle_alpha   90.00
_cell.angle_beta   90.00
_cell.angle_gamma   90.00
#
_symmetry.space_group_name_H-M   'P 1'
#
loop_
_entity.id
_entity.type
_entity.pdbx_description
1 polymer ?
#
loop_
_entity_poly.entity_id
_entity_poly.type
_entity_poly.pdbx_seq_one_letter_code
_entity_poly.pdbx_strand_id
1 'polypeptide(L)'
;MRKKRPLFIGIMTLFLLLAVSFLPMQTVWAEEGATETILDDDYYIDTYHVDIEVGEDNTFHITETLTYNFVQAHHGMTRVIPLWHTRYREDGSDNKIHAKVSNVKCSDPIASTERDSKNYTIQVGSADAYVQGEKTYTLSYDYAMGKDPLRNADELYFNIVGTEWECPIANVSWKIHMPKAFDAASLGYSVGNYAASGYDTDMLQSTVANQTITGSYAGNLDAYEGITVRCTLPEGYFIYKINYMPYVLIALVVLLCGILFWFTGKEDKVIPVISFEPPEGYNPLDVAFVEKEAVSHTDMAALLIYLANKGYLRIEQNKGKDSFSMTKIKDYDGDNNIEALYMKGLFRRGNTASTKSLAKESFYEDVDKCITKENKKMKEKKFFFPTAMPKFLYFIGICVVAVVFFNAFAPKTWFTYVACGIAVIILALFMFLGSKRTKAGNQVYGQILGFKEFIKKAELDRLKMLVEENPSYYYDIMPYAYVLGLSDQWIENFETMHMPEPDWYSGRDPFGDAVFYSMVRSANACATAPETSGGGSSGGGFSGGGFSGGGSGGGGGGAW
;
A
#
# COMPACT_ATOMS: atom_id res chain seq x y z
N MET A 1 -10.44 -16.57 21.57
CA MET A 1 -10.18 -16.02 20.22
C MET A 1 -10.08 -14.51 20.32
N ARG A 2 -8.88 -13.93 20.13
CA ARG A 2 -8.63 -12.48 20.28
C ARG A 2 -9.46 -11.68 19.28
N LYS A 3 -10.43 -10.88 19.74
CA LYS A 3 -11.14 -9.88 18.91
C LYS A 3 -10.26 -8.62 18.78
N LYS A 4 -9.29 -8.64 17.85
CA LYS A 4 -8.54 -7.43 17.42
C LYS A 4 -9.18 -6.84 16.12
N ARG A 5 -10.47 -6.47 16.12
CA ARG A 5 -11.16 -6.05 14.90
C ARG A 5 -11.16 -4.56 14.54
N PRO A 6 -11.05 -3.55 15.42
CA PRO A 6 -11.16 -2.17 14.96
C PRO A 6 -9.88 -1.59 14.34
N LEU A 7 -8.69 -2.06 14.73
CA LEU A 7 -7.43 -1.52 14.22
C LEU A 7 -7.12 -1.97 12.77
N PHE A 8 -7.60 -3.17 12.40
CA PHE A 8 -7.38 -3.72 11.06
C PHE A 8 -8.15 -2.95 9.97
N ILE A 9 -9.37 -2.52 10.27
CA ILE A 9 -10.20 -1.74 9.34
C ILE A 9 -9.61 -0.33 9.16
N GLY A 10 -9.12 0.31 10.21
CA GLY A 10 -8.52 1.66 10.13
C GLY A 10 -7.22 1.69 9.32
N ILE A 11 -6.40 0.66 9.39
CA ILE A 11 -5.14 0.59 8.63
C ILE A 11 -5.40 0.22 7.17
N MET A 12 -6.38 -0.65 6.90
CA MET A 12 -6.76 -1.00 5.53
C MET A 12 -7.40 0.20 4.80
N THR A 13 -8.18 1.03 5.50
CA THR A 13 -8.73 2.28 4.94
C THR A 13 -7.65 3.35 4.75
N LEU A 14 -6.65 3.43 5.61
CA LEU A 14 -5.50 4.34 5.43
C LEU A 14 -4.63 3.91 4.24
N PHE A 15 -4.45 2.62 4.01
CA PHE A 15 -3.73 2.09 2.84
C PHE A 15 -4.50 2.30 1.54
N LEU A 16 -5.84 2.17 1.56
CA LEU A 16 -6.68 2.47 0.41
C LEU A 16 -6.69 3.97 0.08
N LEU A 17 -6.71 4.84 1.09
CA LEU A 17 -6.63 6.29 0.93
C LEU A 17 -5.25 6.75 0.41
N LEU A 18 -4.16 6.14 0.85
CA LEU A 18 -2.82 6.40 0.32
C LEU A 18 -2.64 5.90 -1.11
N ALA A 19 -3.29 4.80 -1.49
CA ALA A 19 -3.26 4.30 -2.87
C ALA A 19 -4.06 5.18 -3.84
N VAL A 20 -5.12 5.83 -3.38
CA VAL A 20 -5.96 6.74 -4.18
C VAL A 20 -5.31 8.12 -4.36
N SER A 21 -4.48 8.58 -3.39
CA SER A 21 -3.80 9.88 -3.47
C SER A 21 -2.60 9.93 -4.43
N PHE A 22 -2.19 8.78 -5.02
CA PHE A 22 -1.13 8.70 -6.03
C PHE A 22 -1.63 8.46 -7.46
N LEU A 23 -2.92 8.61 -7.73
CA LEU A 23 -3.40 8.68 -9.11
C LEU A 23 -2.99 10.04 -9.70
N PRO A 24 -2.26 10.07 -10.82
CA PRO A 24 -1.94 11.34 -11.45
C PRO A 24 -3.25 11.98 -11.93
N MET A 25 -3.56 13.14 -11.39
CA MET A 25 -4.58 14.03 -11.92
C MET A 25 -4.11 14.47 -13.32
N GLN A 26 -4.65 13.87 -14.37
CA GLN A 26 -4.50 14.39 -15.71
C GLN A 26 -5.38 15.62 -15.85
N THR A 27 -4.78 16.79 -15.74
CA THR A 27 -5.41 18.02 -16.22
C THR A 27 -5.34 18.02 -17.74
N VAL A 28 -6.47 17.78 -18.36
CA VAL A 28 -6.65 18.00 -19.80
C VAL A 28 -6.75 19.51 -20.00
N TRP A 29 -5.70 20.10 -20.51
CA TRP A 29 -5.77 21.42 -21.12
C TRP A 29 -6.20 21.23 -22.58
N ALA A 30 -7.41 21.63 -22.88
CA ALA A 30 -7.83 21.86 -24.26
C ALA A 30 -7.25 23.20 -24.69
N GLU A 31 -6.24 23.16 -25.52
CA GLU A 31 -5.78 24.34 -26.25
C GLU A 31 -6.44 24.31 -27.64
N GLU A 32 -7.48 25.10 -27.82
CA GLU A 32 -7.91 25.55 -29.14
C GLU A 32 -6.90 26.59 -29.64
N GLY A 33 -6.08 26.17 -30.55
CA GLY A 33 -5.18 27.03 -31.30
C GLY A 33 -5.03 26.45 -32.68
N ALA A 34 -5.90 26.85 -33.60
CA ALA A 34 -5.65 26.67 -35.03
C ALA A 34 -4.38 27.45 -35.38
N THR A 35 -3.25 26.75 -35.42
CA THR A 35 -2.01 27.32 -35.98
C THR A 35 -2.02 27.09 -37.49
N GLU A 36 -2.11 28.17 -38.23
CA GLU A 36 -1.79 28.16 -39.68
C GLU A 36 -0.46 27.44 -39.85
N THR A 37 -0.47 26.34 -40.60
CA THR A 37 0.73 25.62 -41.01
C THR A 37 1.50 26.50 -41.99
N ILE A 38 2.46 27.24 -41.48
CA ILE A 38 3.52 27.82 -42.31
C ILE A 38 4.40 26.63 -42.71
N LEU A 39 4.30 26.18 -43.94
CA LEU A 39 5.28 25.27 -44.53
C LEU A 39 6.61 26.02 -44.50
N ASP A 40 7.49 25.59 -43.63
CA ASP A 40 8.81 26.17 -43.46
C ASP A 40 9.67 25.63 -44.61
N ASP A 41 9.75 26.37 -45.72
CA ASP A 41 10.61 26.06 -46.86
C ASP A 41 12.12 26.22 -46.54
N ASP A 42 12.45 26.35 -45.25
CA ASP A 42 13.80 26.63 -44.76
C ASP A 42 14.73 25.42 -44.82
N TYR A 43 14.19 24.22 -44.82
CA TYR A 43 14.94 22.95 -44.92
C TYR A 43 14.05 21.79 -45.36
N TYR A 44 14.66 20.73 -45.88
CA TYR A 44 14.04 19.44 -46.18
C TYR A 44 15.05 18.31 -46.02
N ILE A 45 14.59 17.08 -45.98
CA ILE A 45 15.43 15.87 -45.95
C ILE A 45 15.47 15.29 -47.37
N ASP A 46 16.64 15.34 -48.00
CA ASP A 46 16.85 14.80 -49.35
C ASP A 46 16.86 13.27 -49.34
N THR A 47 17.55 12.65 -48.35
CA THR A 47 17.58 11.20 -48.21
C THR A 47 17.40 10.79 -46.75
N TYR A 48 16.56 9.80 -46.53
CA TYR A 48 16.37 9.18 -45.22
C TYR A 48 16.52 7.67 -45.35
N HIS A 49 17.62 7.14 -44.83
CA HIS A 49 17.87 5.70 -44.79
C HIS A 49 17.78 5.19 -43.37
N VAL A 50 17.01 4.10 -43.15
CA VAL A 50 16.86 3.46 -41.83
C VAL A 50 17.33 2.01 -41.89
N ASP A 51 18.35 1.68 -41.12
CA ASP A 51 18.81 0.29 -40.92
C ASP A 51 18.37 -0.17 -39.51
N ILE A 52 17.62 -1.27 -39.43
CA ILE A 52 17.06 -1.82 -38.19
C ILE A 52 17.52 -3.26 -38.02
N GLU A 53 18.24 -3.55 -36.97
CA GLU A 53 18.54 -4.89 -36.53
C GLU A 53 17.59 -5.25 -35.37
N VAL A 54 16.67 -6.18 -35.61
CA VAL A 54 15.67 -6.60 -34.65
C VAL A 54 16.26 -7.68 -33.75
N GLY A 55 16.38 -7.42 -32.45
CA GLY A 55 16.83 -8.38 -31.46
C GLY A 55 15.77 -9.42 -31.08
N GLU A 56 16.21 -10.61 -30.65
CA GLU A 56 15.29 -11.64 -30.15
C GLU A 56 14.48 -11.22 -28.92
N ASP A 57 14.90 -10.19 -28.22
CA ASP A 57 14.24 -9.65 -27.02
C ASP A 57 13.31 -8.47 -27.31
N ASN A 58 12.97 -8.25 -28.60
CA ASN A 58 12.17 -7.12 -29.08
C ASN A 58 12.85 -5.76 -28.85
N THR A 59 14.19 -5.74 -28.86
CA THR A 59 14.99 -4.52 -28.89
C THR A 59 15.43 -4.26 -30.32
N PHE A 60 15.15 -3.08 -30.84
CA PHE A 60 15.53 -2.66 -32.19
C PHE A 60 16.77 -1.81 -32.10
N HIS A 61 17.85 -2.24 -32.73
CA HIS A 61 19.07 -1.47 -32.93
C HIS A 61 18.88 -0.67 -34.21
N ILE A 62 18.68 0.62 -34.09
CA ILE A 62 18.27 1.49 -35.18
C ILE A 62 19.44 2.40 -35.57
N THR A 63 19.72 2.50 -36.85
CA THR A 63 20.64 3.47 -37.41
C THR A 63 19.91 4.26 -38.46
N GLU A 64 19.76 5.55 -38.26
CA GLU A 64 19.14 6.50 -39.16
C GLU A 64 20.24 7.33 -39.83
N THR A 65 20.25 7.39 -41.17
CA THR A 65 21.12 8.27 -41.94
C THR A 65 20.25 9.27 -42.70
N LEU A 66 20.34 10.53 -42.28
CA LEU A 66 19.54 11.62 -42.79
C LEU A 66 20.43 12.65 -43.47
N THR A 67 20.16 12.94 -44.73
CA THR A 67 20.80 14.03 -45.46
C THR A 67 19.82 15.19 -45.53
N TYR A 68 20.06 16.21 -44.73
CA TYR A 68 19.32 17.47 -44.75
C TYR A 68 19.86 18.38 -45.82
N ASN A 69 18.99 19.17 -46.42
CA ASN A 69 19.34 20.35 -47.18
C ASN A 69 18.80 21.59 -46.45
N PHE A 70 19.68 22.32 -45.78
CA PHE A 70 19.35 23.54 -45.07
C PHE A 70 19.41 24.73 -46.05
N VAL A 71 18.24 25.21 -46.47
CA VAL A 71 18.14 26.40 -47.36
C VAL A 71 18.58 27.64 -46.59
N GLN A 72 18.18 27.75 -45.33
CA GLN A 72 18.66 28.76 -44.39
C GLN A 72 19.64 28.16 -43.37
N ALA A 73 20.34 29.04 -42.65
CA ALA A 73 21.33 28.60 -41.65
C ALA A 73 20.66 28.16 -40.35
N HIS A 74 20.93 26.94 -39.90
CA HIS A 74 20.44 26.33 -38.67
C HIS A 74 21.59 25.87 -37.79
N HIS A 75 21.34 25.61 -36.50
CA HIS A 75 22.35 25.08 -35.57
C HIS A 75 22.53 23.57 -35.70
N GLY A 76 21.58 22.87 -36.32
CA GLY A 76 21.60 21.43 -36.51
C GLY A 76 20.21 20.81 -36.64
N MET A 77 20.07 19.55 -36.26
CA MET A 77 18.79 18.84 -36.30
C MET A 77 18.27 18.48 -34.90
N THR A 78 16.97 18.37 -34.78
CA THR A 78 16.27 17.78 -33.62
C THR A 78 15.63 16.46 -34.04
N ARG A 79 15.79 15.41 -33.22
CA ARG A 79 15.13 14.13 -33.38
C ARG A 79 14.27 13.82 -32.17
N VAL A 80 12.98 13.62 -32.37
CA VAL A 80 12.00 13.27 -31.34
C VAL A 80 11.60 11.80 -31.49
N ILE A 81 11.87 10.98 -30.48
CA ILE A 81 11.59 9.55 -30.49
C ILE A 81 10.50 9.28 -29.45
N PRO A 82 9.30 8.84 -29.84
CA PRO A 82 8.22 8.60 -28.89
C PRO A 82 8.49 7.36 -28.02
N LEU A 83 8.22 7.50 -26.74
CA LEU A 83 8.37 6.43 -25.74
C LEU A 83 7.05 5.69 -25.45
N TRP A 84 5.92 6.33 -25.75
CA TRP A 84 4.59 5.75 -25.55
C TRP A 84 3.87 5.62 -26.88
N HIS A 85 3.33 4.44 -27.13
CA HIS A 85 2.49 4.13 -28.29
C HIS A 85 1.20 3.49 -27.83
N THR A 86 0.10 3.90 -28.45
CA THR A 86 -1.17 3.19 -28.36
C THR A 86 -1.41 2.52 -29.70
N ARG A 87 -1.41 1.19 -29.74
CA ARG A 87 -1.78 0.41 -30.92
C ARG A 87 -3.27 0.21 -30.91
N TYR A 88 -3.95 0.87 -31.80
CA TYR A 88 -5.40 0.73 -32.00
C TYR A 88 -5.68 -0.45 -32.93
N ARG A 89 -6.69 -1.23 -32.61
CA ARG A 89 -7.08 -2.41 -33.36
C ARG A 89 -8.55 -2.34 -33.73
N GLU A 90 -8.90 -2.95 -34.87
CA GLU A 90 -10.30 -3.02 -35.37
C GLU A 90 -11.23 -3.73 -34.39
N ASP A 91 -10.72 -4.64 -33.57
CA ASP A 91 -11.48 -5.36 -32.53
C ASP A 91 -11.65 -4.56 -31.23
N GLY A 92 -11.16 -3.33 -31.16
CA GLY A 92 -11.21 -2.45 -30.00
C GLY A 92 -10.25 -2.85 -28.86
N SER A 93 -9.35 -3.79 -29.08
CA SER A 93 -8.31 -4.14 -28.10
C SER A 93 -7.12 -3.21 -28.21
N ASP A 94 -7.20 -2.05 -27.56
CA ASP A 94 -6.10 -1.08 -27.53
C ASP A 94 -4.96 -1.57 -26.65
N ASN A 95 -3.75 -1.58 -27.20
CA ASN A 95 -2.57 -1.98 -26.47
C ASN A 95 -1.60 -0.81 -26.32
N LYS A 96 -1.17 -0.56 -25.09
CA LYS A 96 -0.19 0.49 -24.77
C LYS A 96 1.20 -0.14 -24.63
N ILE A 97 2.16 0.42 -25.36
CA ILE A 97 3.58 0.05 -25.31
C ILE A 97 4.36 1.22 -24.74
N HIS A 98 5.26 0.92 -23.83
CA HIS A 98 6.23 1.88 -23.31
C HIS A 98 7.63 1.42 -23.65
N ALA A 99 8.23 2.07 -24.64
CA ALA A 99 9.57 1.78 -25.09
C ALA A 99 10.65 2.48 -24.24
N LYS A 100 11.87 1.97 -24.35
CA LYS A 100 13.05 2.57 -23.74
C LYS A 100 14.08 2.85 -24.81
N VAL A 101 14.60 4.09 -24.83
CA VAL A 101 15.72 4.50 -25.66
C VAL A 101 17.01 4.45 -24.85
N SER A 102 18.06 3.88 -25.42
CA SER A 102 19.40 3.79 -24.84
C SER A 102 20.49 3.75 -25.92
N ASN A 103 21.75 3.82 -25.51
CA ASN A 103 22.94 3.72 -26.40
C ASN A 103 22.95 4.72 -27.56
N VAL A 104 22.43 5.92 -27.34
CA VAL A 104 22.35 6.97 -28.35
C VAL A 104 23.74 7.45 -28.75
N LYS A 105 24.02 7.47 -30.08
CA LYS A 105 25.25 7.97 -30.67
C LYS A 105 24.91 8.72 -31.94
N CYS A 106 25.67 9.74 -32.25
CA CYS A 106 25.53 10.50 -33.52
C CYS A 106 26.91 10.76 -34.12
N SER A 107 26.96 10.93 -35.47
CA SER A 107 28.16 11.35 -36.20
C SER A 107 28.64 12.72 -35.79
N ASP A 108 27.72 13.60 -35.42
CA ASP A 108 27.97 14.97 -34.98
C ASP A 108 27.72 15.13 -33.47
N PRO A 109 28.25 16.20 -32.87
CA PRO A 109 28.06 16.42 -31.41
C PRO A 109 26.59 16.50 -31.03
N ILE A 110 26.20 15.78 -30.00
CA ILE A 110 24.87 15.88 -29.37
C ILE A 110 24.91 17.09 -28.43
N ALA A 111 24.16 18.12 -28.75
CA ALA A 111 24.08 19.35 -27.97
C ALA A 111 23.28 19.15 -26.70
N SER A 112 22.15 18.45 -26.77
CA SER A 112 21.34 18.11 -25.60
C SER A 112 20.53 16.85 -25.85
N THR A 113 20.12 16.22 -24.72
CA THR A 113 19.10 15.17 -24.72
C THR A 113 18.09 15.47 -23.61
N GLU A 114 16.82 15.41 -23.95
CA GLU A 114 15.73 15.58 -23.01
C GLU A 114 14.82 14.35 -23.03
N ARG A 115 14.36 13.93 -21.86
CA ARG A 115 13.41 12.84 -21.72
C ARG A 115 12.24 13.30 -20.88
N ASP A 116 11.08 13.35 -21.46
CA ASP A 116 9.82 13.56 -20.77
C ASP A 116 9.04 12.24 -20.61
N SER A 117 7.77 12.32 -20.22
CA SER A 117 6.90 11.16 -20.06
C SER A 117 6.50 10.49 -21.38
N LYS A 118 6.59 11.18 -22.51
CA LYS A 118 6.11 10.73 -23.81
C LYS A 118 7.24 10.52 -24.81
N ASN A 119 8.28 11.37 -24.79
CA ASN A 119 9.28 11.47 -25.83
C ASN A 119 10.71 11.44 -25.28
N TYR A 120 11.64 11.05 -26.13
CA TYR A 120 13.07 11.24 -25.98
C TYR A 120 13.55 12.14 -27.11
N THR A 121 13.96 13.36 -26.79
CA THR A 121 14.39 14.38 -27.74
C THR A 121 15.90 14.46 -27.75
N ILE A 122 16.49 14.52 -28.96
CA ILE A 122 17.93 14.63 -29.20
C ILE A 122 18.17 15.85 -30.07
N GLN A 123 18.96 16.80 -29.60
CA GLN A 123 19.45 17.92 -30.42
C GLN A 123 20.90 17.64 -30.83
N VAL A 124 21.15 17.67 -32.12
CA VAL A 124 22.46 17.41 -32.73
C VAL A 124 22.96 18.68 -33.41
N GLY A 125 24.19 19.07 -33.15
CA GLY A 125 24.80 20.27 -33.66
C GLY A 125 25.45 21.12 -32.58
N SER A 126 25.53 22.43 -32.77
CA SER A 126 26.15 23.37 -31.82
C SER A 126 25.46 24.73 -31.85
N ALA A 127 25.14 25.25 -30.66
CA ALA A 127 24.57 26.61 -30.53
C ALA A 127 25.55 27.72 -31.00
N ASP A 128 26.83 27.43 -31.07
CA ASP A 128 27.87 28.40 -31.49
C ASP A 128 28.23 28.30 -32.99
N ALA A 129 27.63 27.36 -33.73
CA ALA A 129 27.91 27.12 -35.12
C ALA A 129 26.64 26.98 -35.95
N TYR A 130 26.69 27.43 -37.17
CA TYR A 130 25.59 27.27 -38.15
C TYR A 130 26.00 26.28 -39.24
N VAL A 131 25.02 25.55 -39.75
CA VAL A 131 25.10 24.70 -40.92
C VAL A 131 24.11 25.21 -41.96
N GLN A 132 24.53 25.27 -43.24
CA GLN A 132 23.71 25.62 -44.37
C GLN A 132 24.10 24.74 -45.56
N GLY A 133 23.17 24.43 -46.46
CA GLY A 133 23.36 23.49 -47.55
C GLY A 133 23.21 22.03 -47.08
N GLU A 134 23.83 21.14 -47.84
CA GLU A 134 23.73 19.68 -47.58
C GLU A 134 24.54 19.25 -46.37
N LYS A 135 23.89 18.50 -45.45
CA LYS A 135 24.52 17.95 -44.28
C LYS A 135 23.94 16.59 -43.94
N THR A 136 24.81 15.58 -43.82
CA THR A 136 24.40 14.22 -43.44
C THR A 136 24.67 13.99 -41.98
N TYR A 137 23.68 13.46 -41.28
CA TYR A 137 23.75 12.98 -39.92
C TYR A 137 23.51 11.48 -39.88
N THR A 138 24.32 10.75 -39.08
CA THR A 138 24.07 9.34 -38.77
C THR A 138 23.81 9.20 -37.27
N LEU A 139 22.59 8.84 -36.93
CA LEU A 139 22.13 8.65 -35.55
C LEU A 139 21.86 7.18 -35.29
N SER A 140 22.41 6.63 -34.23
CA SER A 140 22.11 5.24 -33.81
C SER A 140 21.63 5.18 -32.36
N TYR A 141 20.69 4.28 -32.10
CA TYR A 141 20.14 4.08 -30.78
C TYR A 141 19.47 2.70 -30.66
N ASP A 142 19.34 2.21 -29.41
CA ASP A 142 18.55 1.04 -29.08
C ASP A 142 17.14 1.46 -28.67
N TYR A 143 16.14 0.82 -29.26
CA TYR A 143 14.73 1.03 -28.98
C TYR A 143 14.11 -0.27 -28.49
N ALA A 144 14.02 -0.43 -27.15
CA ALA A 144 13.50 -1.64 -26.53
C ALA A 144 12.00 -1.51 -26.25
N MET A 145 11.17 -2.25 -26.99
CA MET A 145 9.71 -2.24 -26.86
C MET A 145 9.19 -3.10 -25.73
N GLY A 146 10.00 -4.02 -25.21
CA GLY A 146 9.60 -4.96 -24.17
C GLY A 146 8.66 -6.05 -24.70
N LYS A 147 7.85 -6.62 -23.83
CA LYS A 147 6.95 -7.72 -24.21
C LYS A 147 5.85 -7.26 -25.14
N ASP A 148 5.65 -7.99 -26.24
CA ASP A 148 4.52 -7.77 -27.13
C ASP A 148 3.21 -7.98 -26.37
N PRO A 149 2.22 -7.08 -26.51
CA PRO A 149 0.97 -7.15 -25.78
C PRO A 149 -0.07 -8.09 -26.42
N LEU A 150 0.17 -8.62 -27.63
CA LEU A 150 -0.72 -9.59 -28.25
C LEU A 150 -0.76 -10.89 -27.47
N ARG A 151 -1.89 -11.60 -27.49
CA ARG A 151 -2.08 -12.82 -26.72
C ARG A 151 -1.74 -14.11 -27.49
N ASN A 152 -1.90 -14.08 -28.79
CA ASN A 152 -1.81 -15.28 -29.62
C ASN A 152 -0.83 -15.13 -30.80
N ALA A 153 -0.12 -14.02 -30.83
CA ALA A 153 0.88 -13.74 -31.86
C ALA A 153 1.82 -12.64 -31.34
N ASP A 154 3.04 -12.62 -31.83
CA ASP A 154 3.91 -11.45 -31.78
C ASP A 154 3.77 -10.66 -33.09
N GLU A 155 4.23 -9.42 -33.15
CA GLU A 155 4.19 -8.63 -34.38
C GLU A 155 5.38 -7.68 -34.51
N LEU A 156 5.85 -7.54 -35.73
CA LEU A 156 6.59 -6.35 -36.15
C LEU A 156 5.55 -5.32 -36.53
N TYR A 157 5.41 -4.22 -35.79
CA TYR A 157 4.55 -3.10 -36.09
C TYR A 157 5.29 -1.82 -35.73
N PHE A 158 5.95 -1.23 -36.77
CA PHE A 158 6.94 -0.19 -36.57
C PHE A 158 6.80 0.90 -37.61
N ASN A 159 6.95 2.17 -37.17
CA ASN A 159 7.03 3.31 -38.07
C ASN A 159 8.49 3.48 -38.56
N ILE A 160 8.76 3.12 -39.79
CA ILE A 160 10.08 3.31 -40.42
C ILE A 160 10.38 4.80 -40.49
N VAL A 161 9.40 5.59 -40.94
CA VAL A 161 9.37 7.04 -40.85
C VAL A 161 8.14 7.41 -40.03
N GLY A 162 8.33 8.19 -38.97
CA GLY A 162 7.21 8.64 -38.14
C GLY A 162 6.46 9.81 -38.79
N THR A 163 5.27 10.08 -38.26
CA THR A 163 4.37 11.13 -38.78
C THR A 163 4.54 12.48 -38.06
N GLU A 164 5.63 12.70 -37.35
CA GLU A 164 5.89 13.95 -36.62
C GLU A 164 7.10 14.72 -37.20
N TRP A 165 7.43 14.46 -38.46
CA TRP A 165 8.44 15.24 -39.19
C TRP A 165 7.84 16.55 -39.70
N GLU A 166 8.47 17.66 -39.37
CA GLU A 166 7.97 19.01 -39.71
C GLU A 166 8.35 19.45 -41.11
N CYS A 167 9.13 18.64 -41.83
CA CYS A 167 9.62 18.96 -43.19
C CYS A 167 9.36 17.81 -44.15
N PRO A 168 9.34 18.07 -45.47
CA PRO A 168 9.26 17.04 -46.48
C PRO A 168 10.51 16.14 -46.51
N ILE A 169 10.29 14.86 -46.89
CA ILE A 169 11.35 13.87 -47.08
C ILE A 169 11.27 13.29 -48.48
N ALA A 170 12.32 13.48 -49.28
CA ALA A 170 12.28 13.15 -50.71
C ALA A 170 12.51 11.67 -51.00
N ASN A 171 13.57 11.08 -50.48
CA ASN A 171 13.96 9.70 -50.82
C ASN A 171 14.05 8.87 -49.53
N VAL A 172 13.18 7.88 -49.36
CA VAL A 172 13.18 7.00 -48.22
C VAL A 172 13.61 5.59 -48.60
N SER A 173 14.50 5.01 -47.83
CA SER A 173 14.89 3.60 -47.96
C SER A 173 15.10 2.96 -46.59
N TRP A 174 14.90 1.64 -46.50
CA TRP A 174 15.07 0.94 -45.24
C TRP A 174 15.59 -0.47 -45.45
N LYS A 175 16.22 -0.97 -44.39
CA LYS A 175 16.63 -2.35 -44.23
C LYS A 175 16.28 -2.82 -42.84
N ILE A 176 15.51 -3.91 -42.73
CA ILE A 176 15.11 -4.47 -41.46
C ILE A 176 15.58 -5.91 -41.42
N HIS A 177 16.51 -6.22 -40.52
CA HIS A 177 16.99 -7.57 -40.29
C HIS A 177 16.24 -8.22 -39.14
N MET A 178 15.53 -9.33 -39.44
CA MET A 178 14.74 -10.08 -38.45
C MET A 178 15.60 -11.16 -37.81
N PRO A 179 15.46 -11.45 -36.50
CA PRO A 179 16.29 -12.40 -35.79
C PRO A 179 16.03 -13.87 -36.19
N LYS A 180 14.85 -14.15 -36.72
CA LYS A 180 14.39 -15.50 -37.10
C LYS A 180 13.58 -15.43 -38.39
N ALA A 181 13.35 -16.60 -39.00
CA ALA A 181 12.45 -16.69 -40.16
C ALA A 181 11.02 -16.27 -39.75
N PHE A 182 10.33 -15.63 -40.69
CA PHE A 182 8.97 -15.16 -40.56
C PHE A 182 8.22 -15.35 -41.90
N ASP A 183 6.89 -15.27 -41.83
CA ASP A 183 6.06 -15.38 -43.04
C ASP A 183 5.99 -14.02 -43.77
N ALA A 184 6.70 -13.92 -44.86
CA ALA A 184 6.72 -12.70 -45.71
C ALA A 184 5.34 -12.37 -46.30
N ALA A 185 4.41 -13.33 -46.41
CA ALA A 185 3.08 -13.07 -46.93
C ALA A 185 2.21 -12.21 -45.97
N SER A 186 2.61 -12.12 -44.69
CA SER A 186 1.97 -11.27 -43.71
C SER A 186 2.50 -9.82 -43.67
N LEU A 187 3.49 -9.52 -44.51
CA LEU A 187 4.11 -8.19 -44.54
C LEU A 187 3.18 -7.19 -45.23
N GLY A 188 2.92 -6.09 -44.58
CA GLY A 188 2.12 -4.99 -45.09
C GLY A 188 2.72 -3.62 -44.77
N TYR A 189 2.36 -2.63 -45.55
CA TYR A 189 2.81 -1.25 -45.35
C TYR A 189 1.63 -0.29 -45.37
N SER A 190 1.82 0.86 -44.75
CA SER A 190 0.97 2.04 -44.92
C SER A 190 1.82 3.29 -45.05
N VAL A 191 1.41 4.19 -45.95
CA VAL A 191 2.08 5.47 -46.21
C VAL A 191 1.06 6.59 -46.06
N GLY A 192 1.44 7.72 -45.47
CA GLY A 192 0.60 8.90 -45.32
C GLY A 192 0.53 9.45 -43.90
N ASN A 193 -0.40 10.38 -43.71
CA ASN A 193 -0.63 11.03 -42.42
C ASN A 193 -1.19 10.10 -41.36
N TYR A 194 -1.02 10.51 -40.12
CA TYR A 194 -1.67 9.85 -38.99
C TYR A 194 -3.20 9.77 -39.21
N ALA A 195 -3.76 8.57 -39.14
CA ALA A 195 -5.18 8.29 -39.40
C ALA A 195 -5.69 8.44 -40.84
N ALA A 196 -4.82 8.56 -41.82
CA ALA A 196 -5.25 8.55 -43.22
C ALA A 196 -5.87 7.19 -43.61
N SER A 197 -7.02 7.21 -44.27
CA SER A 197 -7.71 6.02 -44.78
C SER A 197 -7.29 5.62 -46.20
N GLY A 198 -6.31 6.30 -46.77
CA GLY A 198 -5.75 6.03 -48.10
C GLY A 198 -4.27 5.68 -47.97
N TYR A 199 -3.89 4.56 -48.61
CA TYR A 199 -2.51 4.09 -48.60
C TYR A 199 -1.95 4.30 -49.99
N ASP A 200 -1.03 5.28 -50.18
CA ASP A 200 -0.27 5.39 -51.40
C ASP A 200 0.94 4.44 -51.33
N THR A 201 0.68 3.16 -51.61
CA THR A 201 1.70 2.13 -51.68
C THR A 201 2.20 1.87 -53.09
N ASP A 202 1.69 2.57 -54.10
CA ASP A 202 2.03 2.32 -55.51
C ASP A 202 3.50 2.65 -55.81
N MET A 203 4.07 3.57 -55.06
CA MET A 203 5.49 3.95 -55.17
C MET A 203 6.41 3.20 -54.20
N LEU A 204 5.87 2.27 -53.41
CA LEU A 204 6.63 1.49 -52.44
C LEU A 204 7.12 0.19 -53.07
N GLN A 205 8.42 -0.04 -52.99
CA GLN A 205 9.04 -1.30 -53.39
C GLN A 205 9.64 -2.00 -52.18
N SER A 206 9.36 -3.28 -52.02
CA SER A 206 9.93 -4.07 -50.93
C SER A 206 10.25 -5.48 -51.39
N THR A 207 11.36 -6.02 -50.87
CA THR A 207 11.82 -7.41 -51.08
C THR A 207 12.24 -8.03 -49.78
N VAL A 208 12.03 -9.35 -49.68
CA VAL A 208 12.44 -10.12 -48.51
C VAL A 208 13.44 -11.19 -48.96
N ALA A 209 14.64 -11.17 -48.41
CA ALA A 209 15.66 -12.17 -48.64
C ALA A 209 16.47 -12.46 -47.36
N ASN A 210 16.69 -13.72 -47.05
CA ASN A 210 17.51 -14.12 -45.90
C ASN A 210 17.14 -13.40 -44.57
N GLN A 211 15.86 -13.38 -44.24
CA GLN A 211 15.32 -12.70 -43.05
C GLN A 211 15.50 -11.17 -43.04
N THR A 212 15.87 -10.59 -44.17
CA THR A 212 16.05 -9.16 -44.33
C THR A 212 14.95 -8.60 -45.22
N ILE A 213 14.26 -7.60 -44.74
CA ILE A 213 13.28 -6.80 -45.46
C ILE A 213 14.02 -5.55 -45.97
N THR A 214 14.11 -5.38 -47.27
CA THR A 214 14.68 -4.17 -47.88
C THR A 214 13.59 -3.48 -48.64
N GLY A 215 13.50 -2.16 -48.52
CA GLY A 215 12.50 -1.41 -49.24
C GLY A 215 12.90 0.04 -49.51
N SER A 216 12.15 0.67 -50.40
CA SER A 216 12.26 2.08 -50.72
C SER A 216 10.90 2.66 -51.10
N TYR A 217 10.75 3.93 -50.94
CA TYR A 217 9.60 4.70 -51.36
C TYR A 217 10.07 5.77 -52.35
N ALA A 218 9.58 5.70 -53.58
CA ALA A 218 10.01 6.58 -54.69
C ALA A 218 9.22 7.90 -54.75
N GLY A 219 8.19 8.07 -53.92
CA GLY A 219 7.45 9.32 -53.75
C GLY A 219 8.10 10.23 -52.72
N ASN A 220 7.63 11.48 -52.67
CA ASN A 220 7.94 12.39 -51.56
C ASN A 220 6.95 12.16 -50.42
N LEU A 221 7.44 12.19 -49.21
CA LEU A 221 6.59 12.33 -48.03
C LEU A 221 6.46 13.82 -47.70
N ASP A 222 5.25 14.32 -47.64
CA ASP A 222 5.00 15.67 -47.15
C ASP A 222 5.24 15.76 -45.65
N ALA A 223 5.32 16.98 -45.12
CA ALA A 223 5.40 17.16 -43.67
C ALA A 223 4.26 16.42 -42.98
N TYR A 224 4.56 15.74 -41.86
CA TYR A 224 3.63 14.91 -41.07
C TYR A 224 3.14 13.62 -41.76
N GLU A 225 3.78 13.20 -42.83
CA GLU A 225 3.58 11.89 -43.43
C GLU A 225 4.65 10.89 -42.98
N GLY A 226 4.30 9.62 -42.94
CA GLY A 226 5.19 8.55 -42.50
C GLY A 226 4.98 7.23 -43.22
N ILE A 227 5.89 6.28 -42.96
CA ILE A 227 5.85 4.91 -43.47
C ILE A 227 5.83 3.95 -42.31
N THR A 228 4.80 3.12 -42.28
CA THR A 228 4.65 2.08 -41.25
C THR A 228 4.77 0.69 -41.88
N VAL A 229 5.51 -0.21 -41.25
CA VAL A 229 5.59 -1.63 -41.60
C VAL A 229 4.85 -2.46 -40.56
N ARG A 230 4.15 -3.48 -41.04
CA ARG A 230 3.49 -4.49 -40.16
C ARG A 230 3.74 -5.89 -40.71
N CYS A 231 4.03 -6.81 -39.81
CA CYS A 231 4.15 -8.25 -40.08
C CYS A 231 3.71 -9.06 -38.87
N THR A 232 2.80 -10.01 -39.07
CA THR A 232 2.35 -10.91 -38.02
C THR A 232 3.39 -12.02 -37.83
N LEU A 233 3.78 -12.25 -36.58
CA LEU A 233 4.79 -13.21 -36.17
C LEU A 233 4.15 -14.30 -35.28
N PRO A 234 4.67 -15.51 -35.29
CA PRO A 234 4.15 -16.55 -34.38
C PRO A 234 4.35 -16.18 -32.91
N GLU A 235 3.44 -16.60 -32.04
CA GLU A 235 3.57 -16.39 -30.60
C GLU A 235 4.90 -16.98 -30.08
N GLY A 236 5.62 -16.22 -29.25
CA GLY A 236 6.94 -16.58 -28.75
C GLY A 236 8.08 -16.35 -29.74
N TYR A 237 7.85 -15.56 -30.79
CA TYR A 237 8.90 -15.13 -31.70
C TYR A 237 9.97 -14.32 -30.96
N PHE A 238 9.53 -13.42 -30.06
CA PHE A 238 10.43 -12.70 -29.17
C PHE A 238 10.60 -13.43 -27.84
N ILE A 239 11.84 -13.47 -27.34
CA ILE A 239 12.23 -14.14 -26.10
C ILE A 239 12.56 -13.10 -25.03
N TYR A 240 11.69 -12.95 -24.05
CA TYR A 240 11.87 -11.96 -22.98
C TYR A 240 12.66 -12.54 -21.81
N LYS A 241 13.76 -11.90 -21.45
CA LYS A 241 14.52 -12.25 -20.24
C LYS A 241 13.77 -11.73 -19.01
N ILE A 242 13.37 -12.66 -18.14
CA ILE A 242 12.73 -12.30 -16.88
C ILE A 242 13.79 -11.71 -15.94
N ASN A 243 13.59 -10.48 -15.49
CA ASN A 243 14.41 -9.91 -14.42
C ASN A 243 13.97 -10.47 -13.07
N TYR A 244 14.76 -11.39 -12.49
CA TYR A 244 14.47 -11.99 -11.19
C TYR A 244 14.91 -11.14 -10.00
N MET A 245 15.69 -10.08 -10.19
CA MET A 245 16.23 -9.25 -9.10
C MET A 245 15.14 -8.67 -8.18
N PRO A 246 13.99 -8.19 -8.66
CA PRO A 246 12.91 -7.72 -7.80
C PRO A 246 12.40 -8.82 -6.85
N TYR A 247 12.27 -10.04 -7.34
CA TYR A 247 11.80 -11.19 -6.53
C TYR A 247 12.82 -11.60 -5.48
N VAL A 248 14.11 -11.57 -5.82
CA VAL A 248 15.21 -11.82 -4.88
C VAL A 248 15.20 -10.75 -3.77
N LEU A 249 15.01 -9.48 -4.11
CA LEU A 249 14.91 -8.40 -3.14
C LEU A 249 13.72 -8.59 -2.19
N ILE A 250 12.54 -8.92 -2.71
CA ILE A 250 11.35 -9.20 -1.91
C ILE A 250 11.60 -10.37 -0.95
N ALA A 251 12.15 -11.47 -1.47
CA ALA A 251 12.46 -12.65 -0.67
C ALA A 251 13.47 -12.34 0.45
N LEU A 252 14.48 -11.55 0.16
CA LEU A 252 15.49 -11.13 1.13
C LEU A 252 14.88 -10.25 2.22
N VAL A 253 14.02 -9.30 1.88
CA VAL A 253 13.30 -8.45 2.85
C VAL A 253 12.42 -9.30 3.76
N VAL A 254 11.64 -10.21 3.20
CA VAL A 254 10.78 -11.11 3.98
C VAL A 254 11.60 -12.01 4.90
N LEU A 255 12.74 -12.55 4.41
CA LEU A 255 13.64 -13.40 5.20
C LEU A 255 14.24 -12.62 6.38
N LEU A 256 14.79 -11.43 6.13
CA LEU A 256 15.37 -10.58 7.19
C LEU A 256 14.33 -10.19 8.24
N CYS A 257 13.12 -9.80 7.81
CA CYS A 257 12.01 -9.53 8.71
C CYS A 257 11.55 -10.79 9.46
N GLY A 258 11.59 -11.96 8.84
CA GLY A 258 11.29 -13.23 9.47
C GLY A 258 12.30 -13.61 10.56
N ILE A 259 13.59 -13.40 10.31
CA ILE A 259 14.65 -13.56 11.31
C ILE A 259 14.44 -12.60 12.49
N LEU A 260 14.16 -11.34 12.19
CA LEU A 260 13.86 -10.34 13.22
C LEU A 260 12.65 -10.75 14.07
N PHE A 261 11.57 -11.23 13.43
CA PHE A 261 10.37 -11.73 14.11
C PHE A 261 10.67 -12.94 15.00
N TRP A 262 11.55 -13.85 14.55
CA TRP A 262 11.96 -14.99 15.37
C TRP A 262 12.58 -14.56 16.70
N PHE A 263 13.40 -13.52 16.69
CA PHE A 263 14.08 -13.03 17.90
C PHE A 263 13.21 -12.10 18.76
N THR A 264 12.35 -11.28 18.16
CA THR A 264 11.64 -10.20 18.84
C THR A 264 10.13 -10.38 18.94
N GLY A 265 9.54 -11.20 18.09
CA GLY A 265 8.08 -11.33 17.98
C GLY A 265 7.53 -12.68 18.42
N LYS A 266 8.32 -13.76 18.33
CA LYS A 266 7.85 -15.08 18.71
C LYS A 266 7.81 -15.23 20.23
N GLU A 267 6.62 -15.43 20.79
CA GLU A 267 6.46 -15.70 22.23
C GLU A 267 7.09 -17.03 22.63
N ASP A 268 7.77 -17.04 23.77
CA ASP A 268 8.27 -18.26 24.38
C ASP A 268 7.10 -19.05 24.99
N LYS A 269 7.24 -20.37 25.09
CA LYS A 269 6.23 -21.21 25.75
C LYS A 269 6.27 -20.95 27.26
N VAL A 270 5.18 -20.40 27.79
CA VAL A 270 5.05 -20.12 29.22
C VAL A 270 4.33 -21.29 29.92
N ILE A 271 4.89 -21.75 31.02
CA ILE A 271 4.31 -22.83 31.83
C ILE A 271 3.40 -22.17 32.88
N PRO A 272 2.11 -22.55 32.95
CA PRO A 272 1.22 -22.06 34.00
C PRO A 272 1.73 -22.45 35.40
N VAL A 273 1.69 -21.49 36.32
CA VAL A 273 1.98 -21.73 37.74
C VAL A 273 0.65 -21.77 38.48
N ILE A 274 0.35 -22.87 39.14
CA ILE A 274 -0.91 -23.04 39.88
C ILE A 274 -1.04 -21.92 40.92
N SER A 275 -2.12 -21.13 40.79
CA SER A 275 -2.44 -20.03 41.71
C SER A 275 -3.96 -19.94 41.89
N PHE A 276 -4.39 -19.76 43.12
CA PHE A 276 -5.81 -19.54 43.48
C PHE A 276 -6.13 -18.05 43.63
N GLU A 277 -5.11 -17.22 43.63
CA GLU A 277 -5.17 -15.78 43.78
C GLU A 277 -4.45 -15.09 42.61
N PRO A 278 -4.78 -13.82 42.31
CA PRO A 278 -4.03 -13.03 41.36
C PRO A 278 -2.57 -12.84 41.83
N PRO A 279 -1.64 -12.50 40.92
CA PRO A 279 -0.26 -12.22 41.31
C PRO A 279 -0.18 -11.17 42.43
N GLU A 280 0.61 -11.44 43.46
CA GLU A 280 0.75 -10.56 44.63
C GLU A 280 1.24 -9.15 44.21
N GLY A 281 0.60 -8.12 44.75
CA GLY A 281 0.92 -6.73 44.48
C GLY A 281 0.46 -6.21 43.10
N TYR A 282 -0.36 -7.00 42.37
CA TYR A 282 -0.95 -6.60 41.09
C TYR A 282 -2.44 -6.35 41.23
N ASN A 283 -2.90 -5.15 40.86
CA ASN A 283 -4.32 -4.87 40.80
C ASN A 283 -4.91 -5.36 39.43
N PRO A 284 -6.23 -5.28 39.21
CA PRO A 284 -6.85 -5.75 37.99
C PRO A 284 -6.30 -5.08 36.71
N LEU A 285 -5.89 -3.81 36.78
CA LEU A 285 -5.31 -3.10 35.61
C LEU A 285 -3.90 -3.59 35.29
N ASP A 286 -3.08 -3.86 36.31
CA ASP A 286 -1.76 -4.46 36.14
C ASP A 286 -1.87 -5.83 35.43
N VAL A 287 -2.84 -6.66 35.87
CA VAL A 287 -3.13 -7.98 35.27
C VAL A 287 -3.63 -7.82 33.84
N ALA A 288 -4.52 -6.84 33.58
CA ALA A 288 -4.98 -6.53 32.23
C ALA A 288 -3.83 -6.15 31.30
N PHE A 289 -2.88 -5.34 31.79
CA PHE A 289 -1.70 -4.96 31.01
C PHE A 289 -0.82 -6.16 30.65
N VAL A 290 -0.52 -7.04 31.61
CA VAL A 290 0.33 -8.21 31.35
C VAL A 290 -0.35 -9.19 30.38
N GLU A 291 -1.69 -9.31 30.44
CA GLU A 291 -2.46 -10.15 29.52
C GLU A 291 -2.56 -9.56 28.10
N LYS A 292 -2.81 -8.23 27.99
CA LYS A 292 -3.23 -7.57 26.74
C LYS A 292 -2.19 -6.62 26.16
N GLU A 293 -1.06 -6.37 26.85
CA GLU A 293 -0.01 -5.39 26.52
C GLU A 293 -0.46 -3.91 26.66
N ALA A 294 -1.71 -3.68 27.00
CA ALA A 294 -2.25 -2.34 27.26
C ALA A 294 -3.54 -2.43 28.09
N VAL A 295 -3.76 -1.45 28.93
CA VAL A 295 -5.05 -1.22 29.60
C VAL A 295 -5.96 -0.44 28.67
N SER A 296 -7.23 -0.83 28.58
CA SER A 296 -8.27 -0.19 27.80
C SER A 296 -9.34 0.46 28.68
N HIS A 297 -10.20 1.29 28.09
CA HIS A 297 -11.34 1.91 28.80
C HIS A 297 -12.27 0.88 29.45
N THR A 298 -12.48 -0.27 28.79
CA THR A 298 -13.31 -1.35 29.33
C THR A 298 -12.72 -1.98 30.58
N ASP A 299 -11.39 -1.97 30.75
CA ASP A 299 -10.75 -2.54 31.93
C ASP A 299 -10.95 -1.65 33.18
N MET A 300 -11.23 -0.35 32.97
CA MET A 300 -11.40 0.60 34.08
C MET A 300 -12.64 0.32 34.95
N ALA A 301 -13.64 -0.37 34.40
CA ALA A 301 -14.79 -0.81 35.19
C ALA A 301 -14.40 -1.80 36.29
N ALA A 302 -13.37 -2.62 36.05
CA ALA A 302 -12.83 -3.53 37.08
C ALA A 302 -12.26 -2.74 38.25
N LEU A 303 -11.62 -1.60 38.00
CA LEU A 303 -11.05 -0.79 39.09
C LEU A 303 -12.13 -0.19 40.00
N LEU A 304 -13.30 0.16 39.45
CA LEU A 304 -14.45 0.62 40.25
C LEU A 304 -14.89 -0.43 41.25
N ILE A 305 -15.07 -1.68 40.79
CA ILE A 305 -15.50 -2.78 41.63
C ILE A 305 -14.41 -3.17 42.63
N TYR A 306 -13.16 -3.19 42.20
CA TYR A 306 -12.00 -3.44 43.06
C TYR A 306 -11.91 -2.45 44.24
N LEU A 307 -12.06 -1.15 43.95
CA LEU A 307 -12.02 -0.11 44.99
C LEU A 307 -13.25 -0.15 45.93
N ALA A 308 -14.42 -0.53 45.40
CA ALA A 308 -15.60 -0.76 46.23
C ALA A 308 -15.36 -1.92 47.19
N ASN A 309 -14.85 -3.05 46.69
CA ASN A 309 -14.54 -4.22 47.51
C ASN A 309 -13.43 -3.95 48.54
N LYS A 310 -12.50 -3.03 48.25
CA LYS A 310 -11.50 -2.52 49.22
C LYS A 310 -12.05 -1.52 50.22
N GLY A 311 -13.37 -1.20 50.18
CA GLY A 311 -14.07 -0.34 51.12
C GLY A 311 -13.83 1.15 50.94
N TYR A 312 -13.34 1.61 49.78
CA TYR A 312 -13.14 3.02 49.49
C TYR A 312 -14.42 3.73 49.08
N LEU A 313 -15.34 3.01 48.45
CA LEU A 313 -16.62 3.55 47.99
C LEU A 313 -17.74 2.52 48.12
N ARG A 314 -18.97 3.01 48.15
CA ARG A 314 -20.20 2.19 48.11
C ARG A 314 -20.92 2.49 46.80
N ILE A 315 -21.53 1.48 46.21
CA ILE A 315 -22.29 1.57 44.97
C ILE A 315 -23.75 1.30 45.26
N GLU A 316 -24.64 2.21 44.85
CA GLU A 316 -26.09 2.11 45.05
C GLU A 316 -26.78 2.08 43.70
N GLN A 317 -27.66 1.10 43.46
CA GLN A 317 -28.50 1.04 42.27
C GLN A 317 -29.68 1.99 42.41
N ASN A 318 -29.79 2.96 41.49
CA ASN A 318 -30.88 3.93 41.45
C ASN A 318 -32.17 3.34 40.84
N LYS A 319 -33.26 4.13 40.78
CA LYS A 319 -34.55 3.74 40.22
C LYS A 319 -34.52 3.35 38.72
N GLY A 320 -33.41 3.41 38.05
CA GLY A 320 -33.20 2.99 36.64
C GLY A 320 -32.26 1.77 36.62
N LYS A 321 -32.58 0.80 35.75
CA LYS A 321 -31.83 -0.49 35.69
C LYS A 321 -30.33 -0.31 35.42
N ASP A 322 -29.94 0.74 34.68
CA ASP A 322 -28.55 1.03 34.32
C ASP A 322 -28.07 2.38 34.92
N SER A 323 -28.56 2.73 36.13
CA SER A 323 -28.18 3.94 36.84
C SER A 323 -27.66 3.65 38.21
N PHE A 324 -26.41 4.01 38.47
CA PHE A 324 -25.73 3.76 39.76
C PHE A 324 -25.21 5.07 40.33
N SER A 325 -25.24 5.15 41.65
CA SER A 325 -24.61 6.22 42.44
C SER A 325 -23.46 5.63 43.23
N MET A 326 -22.35 6.31 43.28
CA MET A 326 -21.17 5.97 44.06
C MET A 326 -21.03 7.00 45.18
N THR A 327 -20.83 6.52 46.40
CA THR A 327 -20.58 7.33 47.60
C THR A 327 -19.19 7.00 48.13
N LYS A 328 -18.35 8.01 48.30
CA LYS A 328 -17.02 7.86 48.91
C LYS A 328 -17.16 7.55 50.39
N ILE A 329 -16.56 6.47 50.84
CA ILE A 329 -16.55 6.05 52.25
C ILE A 329 -15.34 6.62 52.98
N LYS A 330 -14.15 6.53 52.36
CA LYS A 330 -12.91 7.09 52.88
C LYS A 330 -12.04 7.61 51.77
N ASP A 331 -11.10 8.51 52.10
CA ASP A 331 -10.08 8.93 51.15
C ASP A 331 -9.12 7.76 50.89
N TYR A 332 -8.57 7.76 49.68
CA TYR A 332 -7.62 6.72 49.28
C TYR A 332 -6.32 6.87 50.08
N ASP A 333 -5.99 5.84 50.84
CA ASP A 333 -4.84 5.75 51.75
C ASP A 333 -3.79 4.71 51.29
N GLY A 334 -3.94 4.15 50.10
CA GLY A 334 -3.00 3.18 49.51
C GLY A 334 -1.87 3.84 48.72
N ASP A 335 -0.91 3.01 48.31
CA ASP A 335 0.32 3.46 47.63
C ASP A 335 0.19 3.55 46.11
N ASN A 336 -0.97 3.19 45.51
CA ASN A 336 -1.15 3.18 44.07
C ASN A 336 -1.66 4.53 43.56
N ASN A 337 -0.77 5.27 42.90
CA ASN A 337 -1.07 6.59 42.34
C ASN A 337 -2.20 6.58 41.29
N ILE A 338 -2.47 5.46 40.63
CA ILE A 338 -3.52 5.35 39.61
C ILE A 338 -4.88 5.20 40.27
N GLU A 339 -4.96 4.38 41.34
CA GLU A 339 -6.16 4.21 42.16
C GLU A 339 -6.53 5.54 42.83
N ALA A 340 -5.52 6.27 43.37
CA ALA A 340 -5.72 7.61 43.91
C ALA A 340 -6.24 8.59 42.84
N LEU A 341 -5.69 8.56 41.64
CA LEU A 341 -6.11 9.42 40.55
C LEU A 341 -7.54 9.11 40.10
N TYR A 342 -7.88 7.82 40.00
CA TYR A 342 -9.22 7.37 39.65
C TYR A 342 -10.27 7.80 40.70
N MET A 343 -9.98 7.62 41.97
CA MET A 343 -10.83 8.08 43.08
C MET A 343 -11.02 9.62 43.04
N LYS A 344 -9.94 10.37 42.77
CA LYS A 344 -9.99 11.82 42.62
C LYS A 344 -10.85 12.26 41.44
N GLY A 345 -10.76 11.57 40.30
CA GLY A 345 -11.60 11.83 39.12
C GLY A 345 -13.07 11.52 39.38
N LEU A 346 -13.34 10.36 40.00
CA LEU A 346 -14.69 9.89 40.34
C LEU A 346 -15.43 10.86 41.28
N PHE A 347 -14.72 11.39 42.27
CA PHE A 347 -15.28 12.27 43.31
C PHE A 347 -14.82 13.73 43.20
N ARG A 348 -14.58 14.22 41.97
CA ARG A 348 -14.08 15.58 41.70
C ARG A 348 -15.01 16.66 42.28
N ARG A 349 -16.31 16.44 42.33
CA ARG A 349 -17.33 17.42 42.76
C ARG A 349 -17.94 17.15 44.14
N GLY A 350 -17.40 16.26 44.91
CA GLY A 350 -17.90 15.94 46.26
C GLY A 350 -17.79 14.44 46.60
N ASN A 351 -18.47 14.02 47.65
CA ASN A 351 -18.41 12.67 48.13
C ASN A 351 -19.39 11.70 47.45
N THR A 352 -20.18 12.20 46.50
CA THR A 352 -21.13 11.37 45.74
C THR A 352 -20.99 11.66 44.25
N ALA A 353 -21.04 10.59 43.45
CA ALA A 353 -21.06 10.65 42.00
C ALA A 353 -22.14 9.72 41.45
N SER A 354 -22.71 10.02 40.28
CA SER A 354 -23.64 9.13 39.60
C SER A 354 -23.18 8.87 38.19
N THR A 355 -23.56 7.72 37.62
CA THR A 355 -23.23 7.42 36.20
C THR A 355 -23.71 8.49 35.24
N LYS A 356 -24.87 9.14 35.55
CA LYS A 356 -25.39 10.27 34.75
C LYS A 356 -24.58 11.55 34.90
N SER A 357 -24.06 11.86 36.10
CA SER A 357 -23.22 13.04 36.31
C SER A 357 -21.85 12.85 35.68
N LEU A 358 -21.23 11.70 35.83
CA LEU A 358 -19.92 11.37 35.27
C LEU A 358 -19.91 11.46 33.74
N ALA A 359 -20.94 10.94 33.06
CA ALA A 359 -21.07 11.04 31.61
C ALA A 359 -21.17 12.50 31.11
N LYS A 360 -21.76 13.41 31.91
CA LYS A 360 -21.85 14.84 31.58
C LYS A 360 -20.59 15.64 31.91
N GLU A 361 -19.78 15.13 32.84
CA GLU A 361 -18.63 15.83 33.41
C GLU A 361 -17.30 15.49 32.77
N SER A 362 -17.32 14.84 31.60
CA SER A 362 -16.12 14.44 30.87
C SER A 362 -15.19 13.55 31.72
N PHE A 363 -15.76 12.66 32.53
CA PHE A 363 -15.00 11.71 33.36
C PHE A 363 -14.05 10.86 32.52
N TYR A 364 -14.37 10.61 31.25
CA TYR A 364 -13.52 9.92 30.29
C TYR A 364 -12.11 10.52 30.18
N GLU A 365 -11.96 11.87 30.36
CA GLU A 365 -10.64 12.51 30.34
C GLU A 365 -9.76 12.10 31.53
N ASP A 366 -10.37 11.88 32.72
CA ASP A 366 -9.64 11.40 33.88
C ASP A 366 -9.32 9.93 33.75
N VAL A 367 -10.23 9.15 33.16
CA VAL A 367 -10.00 7.76 32.77
C VAL A 367 -8.83 7.66 31.79
N ASP A 368 -8.77 8.49 30.75
CA ASP A 368 -7.67 8.54 29.80
C ASP A 368 -6.32 8.83 30.47
N LYS A 369 -6.32 9.76 31.45
CA LYS A 369 -5.11 10.04 32.25
C LYS A 369 -4.68 8.84 33.08
N CYS A 370 -5.64 8.10 33.67
CA CYS A 370 -5.35 6.86 34.39
C CYS A 370 -4.76 5.80 33.48
N ILE A 371 -5.40 5.55 32.34
CA ILE A 371 -4.95 4.58 31.33
C ILE A 371 -3.55 4.91 30.83
N THR A 372 -3.30 6.18 30.49
CA THR A 372 -2.01 6.64 30.01
C THR A 372 -0.91 6.45 31.04
N LYS A 373 -1.18 6.81 32.30
CA LYS A 373 -0.21 6.65 33.39
C LYS A 373 0.01 5.18 33.73
N GLU A 374 -1.04 4.36 33.76
CA GLU A 374 -0.92 2.91 34.02
C GLU A 374 -0.10 2.23 32.93
N ASN A 375 -0.43 2.49 31.67
CA ASN A 375 0.34 1.95 30.54
C ASN A 375 1.81 2.39 30.58
N LYS A 376 2.10 3.62 31.00
CA LYS A 376 3.48 4.11 31.17
C LYS A 376 4.19 3.40 32.31
N LYS A 377 3.58 3.34 33.51
CA LYS A 377 4.09 2.64 34.70
C LYS A 377 4.44 1.18 34.37
N MET A 378 3.51 0.49 33.70
CA MET A 378 3.68 -0.93 33.38
C MET A 378 4.72 -1.16 32.28
N LYS A 379 4.89 -0.24 31.34
CA LYS A 379 5.99 -0.29 30.34
C LYS A 379 7.35 -0.14 30.99
N GLU A 380 7.49 0.64 32.06
CA GLU A 380 8.72 0.80 32.82
C GLU A 380 9.18 -0.50 33.51
N LYS A 381 8.23 -1.41 33.85
CA LYS A 381 8.54 -2.74 34.38
C LYS A 381 9.14 -3.70 33.33
N LYS A 382 9.20 -3.30 32.03
CA LYS A 382 9.83 -4.03 30.93
C LYS A 382 9.35 -5.48 30.77
N PHE A 383 8.06 -5.73 30.95
CA PHE A 383 7.47 -7.06 30.76
C PHE A 383 7.44 -7.51 29.31
N PHE A 384 7.50 -6.58 28.38
CA PHE A 384 7.56 -6.84 26.95
C PHE A 384 8.86 -6.28 26.36
N PHE A 385 9.37 -6.93 25.32
CA PHE A 385 10.44 -6.37 24.51
C PHE A 385 9.97 -5.09 23.82
N PRO A 386 10.87 -4.10 23.58
CA PRO A 386 10.51 -2.89 22.85
C PRO A 386 10.08 -3.25 21.43
N THR A 387 8.84 -2.96 21.06
CA THR A 387 8.26 -3.32 19.75
C THR A 387 8.36 -2.20 18.71
N ALA A 388 8.72 -0.98 19.13
CA ALA A 388 8.76 0.18 18.23
C ALA A 388 9.76 0.00 17.08
N MET A 389 10.99 -0.43 17.38
CA MET A 389 12.04 -0.62 16.38
C MET A 389 11.73 -1.77 15.40
N PRO A 390 11.36 -2.99 15.85
CA PRO A 390 10.92 -4.04 14.94
C PRO A 390 9.72 -3.64 14.07
N LYS A 391 8.70 -3.02 14.64
CA LYS A 391 7.52 -2.56 13.89
C LYS A 391 7.89 -1.54 12.82
N PHE A 392 8.81 -0.63 13.12
CA PHE A 392 9.34 0.33 12.16
C PHE A 392 10.09 -0.36 11.01
N LEU A 393 10.91 -1.37 11.30
CA LEU A 393 11.62 -2.15 10.27
C LEU A 393 10.65 -2.96 9.39
N TYR A 394 9.58 -3.53 9.95
CA TYR A 394 8.53 -4.18 9.15
C TYR A 394 7.82 -3.19 8.23
N PHE A 395 7.54 -1.98 8.73
CA PHE A 395 6.96 -0.90 7.92
C PHE A 395 7.89 -0.49 6.76
N ILE A 396 9.20 -0.33 7.02
CA ILE A 396 10.19 -0.10 5.95
C ILE A 396 10.16 -1.24 4.92
N GLY A 397 10.09 -2.50 5.38
CA GLY A 397 9.95 -3.65 4.49
C GLY A 397 8.74 -3.55 3.57
N ILE A 398 7.58 -3.16 4.10
CA ILE A 398 6.37 -2.92 3.30
C ILE A 398 6.60 -1.79 2.28
N CYS A 399 7.25 -0.69 2.69
CA CYS A 399 7.58 0.40 1.76
C CYS A 399 8.52 -0.07 0.64
N VAL A 400 9.52 -0.89 0.93
CA VAL A 400 10.40 -1.47 -0.10
C VAL A 400 9.62 -2.33 -1.08
N VAL A 401 8.72 -3.20 -0.59
CA VAL A 401 7.86 -4.01 -1.45
C VAL A 401 6.94 -3.14 -2.30
N ALA A 402 6.40 -2.06 -1.74
CA ALA A 402 5.57 -1.10 -2.48
C ALA A 402 6.39 -0.38 -3.58
N VAL A 403 7.63 0.04 -3.29
CA VAL A 403 8.54 0.62 -4.29
C VAL A 403 8.80 -0.37 -5.43
N VAL A 404 9.04 -1.65 -5.13
CA VAL A 404 9.20 -2.69 -6.16
C VAL A 404 7.92 -2.86 -6.99
N PHE A 405 6.75 -2.81 -6.35
CA PHE A 405 5.44 -2.93 -7.00
C PHE A 405 5.16 -1.78 -7.98
N PHE A 406 5.43 -0.54 -7.57
CA PHE A 406 5.16 0.64 -8.39
C PHE A 406 6.26 0.97 -9.40
N ASN A 407 7.45 0.40 -9.25
CA ASN A 407 8.59 0.72 -10.10
C ASN A 407 8.57 -0.08 -11.42
N ALA A 408 9.02 0.56 -12.51
CA ALA A 408 9.11 -0.05 -13.83
C ALA A 408 10.11 -1.22 -13.93
N PHE A 409 10.90 -1.50 -12.89
CA PHE A 409 11.87 -2.60 -12.85
C PHE A 409 11.26 -3.99 -12.65
N ALA A 410 10.05 -4.06 -12.08
CA ALA A 410 9.35 -5.34 -11.95
C ALA A 410 8.48 -5.58 -13.19
N PRO A 411 8.57 -6.75 -13.83
CA PRO A 411 7.66 -7.08 -14.92
C PRO A 411 6.23 -7.05 -14.38
N LYS A 412 5.34 -6.32 -15.06
CA LYS A 412 3.92 -6.18 -14.68
C LYS A 412 3.15 -7.48 -14.99
N THR A 413 3.61 -8.59 -14.43
CA THR A 413 2.98 -9.89 -14.55
C THR A 413 2.09 -10.14 -13.33
N TRP A 414 1.06 -11.00 -13.48
CA TRP A 414 0.21 -11.39 -12.36
C TRP A 414 1.02 -11.99 -11.19
N PHE A 415 2.13 -12.68 -11.47
CA PHE A 415 3.06 -13.20 -10.47
C PHE A 415 3.66 -12.10 -9.59
N THR A 416 4.00 -10.94 -10.17
CA THR A 416 4.53 -9.80 -9.43
C THR A 416 3.50 -9.28 -8.42
N TYR A 417 2.24 -9.15 -8.86
CA TYR A 417 1.15 -8.71 -7.98
C TYR A 417 0.91 -9.69 -6.83
N VAL A 418 0.92 -10.99 -7.12
CA VAL A 418 0.76 -12.04 -6.11
C VAL A 418 1.94 -12.06 -5.13
N ALA A 419 3.17 -12.00 -5.62
CA ALA A 419 4.37 -12.01 -4.77
C ALA A 419 4.41 -10.78 -3.83
N CYS A 420 4.13 -9.59 -4.33
CA CYS A 420 4.05 -8.38 -3.52
C CYS A 420 2.91 -8.46 -2.50
N GLY A 421 1.73 -8.94 -2.90
CA GLY A 421 0.59 -9.13 -2.01
C GLY A 421 0.89 -10.09 -0.86
N ILE A 422 1.49 -11.24 -1.14
CA ILE A 422 1.91 -12.21 -0.11
C ILE A 422 2.95 -11.60 0.83
N ALA A 423 3.97 -10.91 0.29
CA ALA A 423 5.00 -10.26 1.09
C ALA A 423 4.42 -9.21 2.05
N VAL A 424 3.51 -8.35 1.57
CA VAL A 424 2.83 -7.34 2.40
C VAL A 424 2.00 -7.99 3.51
N ILE A 425 1.26 -9.07 3.20
CA ILE A 425 0.48 -9.81 4.20
C ILE A 425 1.39 -10.39 5.29
N ILE A 426 2.51 -11.02 4.91
CA ILE A 426 3.47 -11.61 5.87
C ILE A 426 4.07 -10.52 6.76
N LEU A 427 4.51 -9.39 6.18
CA LEU A 427 5.11 -8.28 6.92
C LEU A 427 4.09 -7.61 7.85
N ALA A 428 2.84 -7.47 7.40
CA ALA A 428 1.75 -6.98 8.24
C ALA A 428 1.47 -7.94 9.41
N LEU A 429 1.46 -9.25 9.17
CA LEU A 429 1.32 -10.25 10.26
C LEU A 429 2.45 -10.12 11.28
N PHE A 430 3.70 -9.97 10.86
CA PHE A 430 4.84 -9.74 11.76
C PHE A 430 4.66 -8.47 12.59
N MET A 431 4.16 -7.38 11.98
CA MET A 431 3.91 -6.13 12.67
C MET A 431 2.81 -6.25 13.74
N PHE A 432 1.76 -7.04 13.48
CA PHE A 432 0.64 -7.22 14.42
C PHE A 432 0.88 -8.28 15.48
N LEU A 433 1.61 -9.35 15.16
CA LEU A 433 1.86 -10.48 16.08
C LEU A 433 3.14 -10.32 16.89
N GLY A 434 3.95 -9.32 16.58
CA GLY A 434 5.30 -9.16 17.11
C GLY A 434 5.37 -8.52 18.50
N SER A 435 4.76 -9.12 19.52
CA SER A 435 4.92 -8.71 20.93
C SER A 435 5.43 -9.90 21.74
N LYS A 436 6.70 -9.90 22.05
CA LYS A 436 7.33 -10.93 22.89
C LYS A 436 7.45 -10.44 24.33
N ARG A 437 7.08 -11.30 25.29
CA ARG A 437 7.33 -11.05 26.70
C ARG A 437 8.78 -11.32 27.07
N THR A 438 9.31 -10.55 28.03
CA THR A 438 10.60 -10.81 28.66
C THR A 438 10.49 -11.98 29.63
N LYS A 439 11.61 -12.45 30.18
CA LYS A 439 11.60 -13.48 31.23
C LYS A 439 10.78 -13.05 32.44
N ALA A 440 10.91 -11.79 32.88
CA ALA A 440 10.13 -11.23 33.97
C ALA A 440 8.62 -11.18 33.63
N GLY A 441 8.28 -10.75 32.41
CA GLY A 441 6.90 -10.79 31.92
C GLY A 441 6.33 -12.20 31.87
N ASN A 442 7.13 -13.19 31.46
CA ASN A 442 6.70 -14.58 31.40
C ASN A 442 6.49 -15.20 32.78
N GLN A 443 7.26 -14.79 33.80
CA GLN A 443 7.02 -15.25 35.19
C GLN A 443 5.67 -14.80 35.73
N VAL A 444 5.36 -13.49 35.59
CA VAL A 444 4.06 -12.96 36.04
C VAL A 444 2.93 -13.54 35.18
N TYR A 445 3.16 -13.64 33.86
CA TYR A 445 2.17 -14.23 32.96
C TYR A 445 1.89 -15.72 33.28
N GLY A 446 2.91 -16.48 33.71
CA GLY A 446 2.74 -17.86 34.17
C GLY A 446 1.80 -17.97 35.38
N GLN A 447 1.89 -17.04 36.35
CA GLN A 447 0.96 -16.96 37.47
C GLN A 447 -0.46 -16.59 36.99
N ILE A 448 -0.58 -15.60 36.08
CA ILE A 448 -1.88 -15.24 35.48
C ILE A 448 -2.49 -16.43 34.73
N LEU A 449 -1.69 -17.19 33.97
CA LEU A 449 -2.18 -18.39 33.28
C LEU A 449 -2.69 -19.46 34.27
N GLY A 450 -1.94 -19.72 35.35
CA GLY A 450 -2.37 -20.66 36.38
C GLY A 450 -3.66 -20.20 37.08
N PHE A 451 -3.75 -18.91 37.36
CA PHE A 451 -4.96 -18.31 37.93
C PHE A 451 -6.16 -18.37 36.94
N LYS A 452 -5.93 -18.13 35.63
CA LYS A 452 -6.97 -18.32 34.59
C LYS A 452 -7.45 -19.78 34.53
N GLU A 453 -6.52 -20.72 34.58
CA GLU A 453 -6.87 -22.14 34.55
C GLU A 453 -7.68 -22.53 35.82
N PHE A 454 -7.34 -21.97 36.98
CA PHE A 454 -8.13 -22.14 38.20
C PHE A 454 -9.55 -21.59 38.04
N ILE A 455 -9.72 -20.34 37.58
CA ILE A 455 -11.08 -19.77 37.38
C ILE A 455 -11.91 -20.65 36.46
N LYS A 456 -11.29 -21.25 35.40
CA LYS A 456 -11.98 -22.09 34.43
C LYS A 456 -12.35 -23.48 34.94
N LYS A 457 -11.56 -24.03 35.83
CA LYS A 457 -11.63 -25.46 36.22
C LYS A 457 -11.81 -25.69 37.69
N ALA A 458 -12.08 -24.64 38.49
CA ALA A 458 -12.23 -24.77 39.94
C ALA A 458 -13.39 -25.71 40.27
N GLU A 459 -13.10 -26.71 41.08
CA GLU A 459 -14.11 -27.63 41.59
C GLU A 459 -14.90 -26.96 42.70
N LEU A 460 -16.20 -27.26 42.77
CA LEU A 460 -17.14 -26.67 43.75
C LEU A 460 -16.67 -26.81 45.18
N ASP A 461 -16.14 -27.99 45.57
CA ASP A 461 -15.69 -28.24 46.92
C ASP A 461 -14.47 -27.38 47.29
N ARG A 462 -13.58 -27.14 46.34
CA ARG A 462 -12.44 -26.22 46.54
C ARG A 462 -12.90 -24.77 46.72
N LEU A 463 -13.89 -24.34 45.93
CA LEU A 463 -14.47 -22.99 46.06
C LEU A 463 -15.16 -22.79 47.40
N LYS A 464 -15.89 -23.80 47.91
CA LYS A 464 -16.50 -23.77 49.26
C LYS A 464 -15.44 -23.53 50.32
N MET A 465 -14.34 -24.28 50.30
CA MET A 465 -13.24 -24.09 51.25
C MET A 465 -12.67 -22.67 51.21
N LEU A 466 -12.44 -22.13 50.01
CA LEU A 466 -11.90 -20.78 49.86
C LEU A 466 -12.87 -19.71 50.37
N VAL A 467 -14.18 -19.89 50.18
CA VAL A 467 -15.21 -18.99 50.72
C VAL A 467 -15.36 -19.13 52.23
N GLU A 468 -15.21 -20.34 52.80
CA GLU A 468 -15.18 -20.55 54.26
C GLU A 468 -13.98 -19.84 54.90
N GLU A 469 -12.81 -19.86 54.23
CA GLU A 469 -11.61 -19.14 54.68
C GLU A 469 -11.74 -17.61 54.47
N ASN A 470 -12.32 -17.17 53.36
CA ASN A 470 -12.55 -15.77 53.03
C ASN A 470 -13.95 -15.56 52.40
N PRO A 471 -14.95 -15.12 53.16
CA PRO A 471 -16.30 -14.88 52.67
C PRO A 471 -16.38 -13.86 51.53
N SER A 472 -15.38 -12.97 51.38
CA SER A 472 -15.29 -12.00 50.30
C SER A 472 -14.61 -12.55 49.05
N TYR A 473 -14.12 -13.78 49.05
CA TYR A 473 -13.29 -14.37 47.99
C TYR A 473 -13.92 -14.23 46.58
N TYR A 474 -15.23 -14.46 46.47
CA TYR A 474 -15.96 -14.29 45.24
C TYR A 474 -15.78 -12.88 44.65
N TYR A 475 -15.95 -11.86 45.50
CA TYR A 475 -15.87 -10.45 45.14
C TYR A 475 -14.43 -9.98 44.97
N ASP A 476 -13.48 -10.56 45.68
CA ASP A 476 -12.05 -10.26 45.53
C ASP A 476 -11.54 -10.66 44.12
N ILE A 477 -12.04 -11.77 43.59
CA ILE A 477 -11.62 -12.33 42.31
C ILE A 477 -12.38 -11.72 41.12
N MET A 478 -13.62 -11.29 41.33
CA MET A 478 -14.51 -10.80 40.24
C MET A 478 -13.88 -9.73 39.36
N PRO A 479 -13.20 -8.66 39.85
CA PRO A 479 -12.55 -7.66 39.01
C PRO A 479 -11.45 -8.24 38.11
N TYR A 480 -10.72 -9.23 38.59
CA TYR A 480 -9.68 -9.94 37.83
C TYR A 480 -10.29 -10.87 36.79
N ALA A 481 -11.33 -11.63 37.16
CA ALA A 481 -12.08 -12.46 36.21
C ALA A 481 -12.60 -11.60 35.04
N TYR A 482 -13.08 -10.39 35.35
CA TYR A 482 -13.57 -9.46 34.34
C TYR A 482 -12.47 -9.03 33.34
N VAL A 483 -11.32 -8.56 33.80
CA VAL A 483 -10.25 -8.12 32.90
C VAL A 483 -9.62 -9.27 32.10
N LEU A 484 -9.71 -10.49 32.65
CA LEU A 484 -9.27 -11.72 31.97
C LEU A 484 -10.31 -12.29 31.00
N GLY A 485 -11.54 -11.73 30.95
CA GLY A 485 -12.65 -12.19 30.12
C GLY A 485 -13.24 -13.53 30.58
N LEU A 486 -13.24 -13.76 31.87
CA LEU A 486 -13.70 -14.99 32.54
C LEU A 486 -14.83 -14.73 33.54
N SER A 487 -15.51 -13.59 33.48
CA SER A 487 -16.60 -13.25 34.39
C SER A 487 -17.73 -14.27 34.34
N ASP A 488 -18.18 -14.64 33.14
CA ASP A 488 -19.26 -15.60 32.95
C ASP A 488 -18.93 -16.94 33.65
N GLN A 489 -17.72 -17.43 33.40
CA GLN A 489 -17.26 -18.69 34.02
C GLN A 489 -17.12 -18.58 35.53
N TRP A 490 -16.66 -17.41 36.01
CA TRP A 490 -16.53 -17.19 37.47
C TRP A 490 -17.89 -17.16 38.13
N ILE A 491 -18.86 -16.48 37.57
CA ILE A 491 -20.23 -16.40 38.08
C ILE A 491 -20.89 -17.79 38.08
N GLU A 492 -20.79 -18.54 36.96
CA GLU A 492 -21.30 -19.89 36.80
C GLU A 492 -20.77 -20.85 37.88
N ASN A 493 -19.48 -20.75 38.20
CA ASN A 493 -18.87 -21.58 39.24
C ASN A 493 -19.50 -21.37 40.64
N PHE A 494 -20.14 -20.22 40.88
CA PHE A 494 -20.80 -19.87 42.16
C PHE A 494 -22.32 -19.90 42.09
N GLU A 495 -22.93 -20.26 40.96
CA GLU A 495 -24.39 -20.24 40.76
C GLU A 495 -25.14 -21.07 41.80
N THR A 496 -24.55 -22.19 42.25
CA THR A 496 -25.14 -23.07 43.27
C THR A 496 -24.84 -22.62 44.69
N MET A 497 -23.97 -21.61 44.87
CA MET A 497 -23.62 -21.09 46.20
C MET A 497 -24.35 -19.77 46.43
N HIS A 498 -25.07 -19.69 47.57
CA HIS A 498 -25.72 -18.45 48.00
C HIS A 498 -24.67 -17.54 48.64
N MET A 499 -24.08 -16.68 47.82
CA MET A 499 -23.12 -15.70 48.29
C MET A 499 -23.84 -14.57 49.04
N PRO A 500 -23.35 -14.14 50.25
CA PRO A 500 -23.90 -12.97 50.93
C PRO A 500 -23.72 -11.73 50.04
N GLU A 501 -24.66 -10.79 50.15
CA GLU A 501 -24.52 -9.50 49.44
C GLU A 501 -23.27 -8.75 49.94
N PRO A 502 -22.52 -8.10 49.03
CA PRO A 502 -21.32 -7.39 49.44
C PRO A 502 -21.69 -6.08 50.16
N ASP A 503 -21.00 -5.75 51.23
CA ASP A 503 -21.26 -4.55 52.06
C ASP A 503 -21.14 -3.23 51.30
N TRP A 504 -20.41 -3.24 50.19
CA TRP A 504 -20.20 -2.07 49.33
C TRP A 504 -21.30 -1.87 48.31
N TYR A 505 -22.24 -2.80 48.17
CA TYR A 505 -23.39 -2.67 47.25
C TYR A 505 -24.70 -2.52 48.06
N SER A 506 -25.59 -1.70 47.53
CA SER A 506 -26.97 -1.65 47.95
C SER A 506 -27.86 -1.35 46.74
N GLY A 507 -28.96 -2.05 46.61
CA GLY A 507 -29.82 -1.87 45.45
C GLY A 507 -31.19 -2.49 45.65
N ARG A 508 -32.04 -2.26 44.66
CA ARG A 508 -33.35 -2.86 44.56
C ARG A 508 -33.28 -4.36 44.25
N ASP A 509 -32.34 -4.68 43.36
CA ASP A 509 -32.12 -6.04 42.89
C ASP A 509 -30.93 -6.60 43.66
N PRO A 510 -30.96 -7.88 44.10
CA PRO A 510 -29.82 -8.53 44.71
C PRO A 510 -28.59 -8.47 43.82
N PHE A 511 -27.38 -8.39 44.39
CA PHE A 511 -26.16 -8.40 43.60
C PHE A 511 -25.99 -9.76 42.92
N GLY A 512 -26.07 -9.75 41.61
CA GLY A 512 -25.92 -10.93 40.76
C GLY A 512 -25.50 -10.52 39.36
N ASP A 513 -25.49 -11.44 38.42
CA ASP A 513 -25.00 -11.29 37.06
C ASP A 513 -25.57 -10.04 36.34
N ALA A 514 -26.90 -9.91 36.40
CA ALA A 514 -27.59 -8.81 35.73
C ALA A 514 -27.16 -7.45 36.27
N VAL A 515 -26.97 -7.33 37.59
CA VAL A 515 -26.52 -6.12 38.27
C VAL A 515 -25.06 -5.85 37.96
N PHE A 516 -24.20 -6.88 38.00
CA PHE A 516 -22.79 -6.79 37.69
C PHE A 516 -22.59 -6.27 36.25
N TYR A 517 -23.23 -6.90 35.24
CA TYR A 517 -23.09 -6.48 33.85
C TYR A 517 -23.71 -5.11 33.56
N SER A 518 -24.82 -4.76 34.25
CA SER A 518 -25.40 -3.42 34.17
C SER A 518 -24.46 -2.37 34.75
N MET A 519 -23.83 -2.64 35.88
CA MET A 519 -22.83 -1.77 36.52
C MET A 519 -21.61 -1.58 35.61
N VAL A 520 -21.05 -2.66 35.11
CA VAL A 520 -19.90 -2.62 34.18
C VAL A 520 -20.22 -1.85 32.89
N ARG A 521 -21.39 -2.07 32.30
CA ARG A 521 -21.86 -1.34 31.12
C ARG A 521 -21.98 0.15 31.39
N SER A 522 -22.56 0.51 32.52
CA SER A 522 -22.75 1.91 32.93
C SER A 522 -21.42 2.60 33.22
N ALA A 523 -20.48 1.90 33.88
CA ALA A 523 -19.13 2.39 34.14
C ALA A 523 -18.37 2.62 32.80
N ASN A 524 -18.44 1.67 31.88
CA ASN A 524 -17.81 1.80 30.56
C ASN A 524 -18.40 2.95 29.74
N ALA A 525 -19.72 3.16 29.78
CA ALA A 525 -20.37 4.27 29.08
C ALA A 525 -19.92 5.66 29.62
N CYS A 526 -19.55 5.75 30.89
CA CYS A 526 -19.00 6.98 31.47
C CYS A 526 -17.50 7.16 31.19
N ALA A 527 -16.80 6.04 30.94
CA ALA A 527 -15.37 6.00 30.72
C ALA A 527 -14.96 6.26 29.25
N THR A 528 -15.91 6.27 28.31
CA THR A 528 -15.66 6.47 26.87
C THR A 528 -16.20 7.82 26.40
N ALA A 529 -15.44 8.47 25.49
CA ALA A 529 -15.90 9.71 24.86
C ALA A 529 -17.15 9.46 23.98
N PRO A 530 -18.12 10.38 23.93
CA PRO A 530 -19.27 10.25 23.04
C PRO A 530 -18.84 10.26 21.58
N GLU A 531 -19.37 9.32 20.77
CA GLU A 531 -19.09 9.23 19.33
C GLU A 531 -19.70 10.44 18.60
N THR A 532 -18.85 11.24 17.95
CA THR A 532 -19.28 12.26 17.00
C THR A 532 -19.49 11.63 15.62
N SER A 533 -20.75 11.46 15.23
CA SER A 533 -21.12 10.97 13.90
C SER A 533 -20.89 12.07 12.85
N GLY A 534 -19.89 11.90 12.00
CA GLY A 534 -19.65 12.70 10.80
C GLY A 534 -19.81 11.82 9.56
N GLY A 535 -20.97 11.96 8.89
CA GLY A 535 -21.21 11.35 7.60
C GLY A 535 -20.77 12.24 6.44
N GLY A 536 -20.49 11.64 5.27
CA GLY A 536 -20.22 12.40 4.05
C GLY A 536 -19.84 11.48 2.88
N SER A 537 -20.75 11.36 1.95
CA SER A 537 -20.82 10.46 0.80
C SER A 537 -20.35 11.09 -0.50
N SER A 538 -20.25 10.21 -1.53
CA SER A 538 -20.40 10.37 -3.00
C SER A 538 -19.15 10.79 -3.78
N GLY A 539 -18.86 10.31 -4.97
CA GLY A 539 -19.56 9.54 -5.98
C GLY A 539 -19.23 10.05 -7.37
N GLY A 540 -19.03 9.15 -8.37
CA GLY A 540 -19.13 9.39 -9.80
C GLY A 540 -17.84 9.85 -10.51
N GLY A 541 -17.44 9.42 -11.71
CA GLY A 541 -17.94 8.61 -12.77
C GLY A 541 -17.51 9.16 -14.14
N PHE A 542 -17.15 8.23 -15.10
CA PHE A 542 -17.23 8.30 -16.56
C PHE A 542 -16.06 8.86 -17.37
N SER A 543 -15.59 8.07 -18.26
CA SER A 543 -15.75 7.71 -19.68
C SER A 543 -15.04 8.69 -20.62
N GLY A 544 -14.40 8.37 -21.69
CA GLY A 544 -14.36 7.29 -22.64
C GLY A 544 -13.94 7.85 -24.00
N GLY A 545 -13.46 7.04 -24.92
CA GLY A 545 -13.38 7.33 -26.36
C GLY A 545 -11.99 7.72 -26.84
N GLY A 546 -11.56 7.21 -27.78
CA GLY A 546 -10.97 6.44 -28.82
C GLY A 546 -10.38 7.30 -29.92
N PHE A 547 -9.42 6.74 -30.65
CA PHE A 547 -9.09 6.77 -32.09
C PHE A 547 -7.58 6.81 -32.30
N SER A 548 -7.17 6.19 -33.15
CA SER A 548 -6.61 5.44 -34.26
C SER A 548 -5.22 5.91 -34.68
N GLY A 549 -4.35 4.93 -34.94
CA GLY A 549 -3.24 5.00 -35.85
C GLY A 549 -1.86 4.85 -35.24
N GLY A 550 -1.13 3.86 -35.74
CA GLY A 550 0.30 3.89 -35.77
C GLY A 550 1.04 2.78 -35.06
N GLY A 551 2.05 2.29 -35.69
CA GLY A 551 3.07 1.41 -35.18
C GLY A 551 3.87 2.05 -34.05
N SER A 552 4.70 1.25 -33.39
CA SER A 552 5.69 1.71 -32.40
C SER A 552 6.86 2.40 -33.14
N GLY A 553 7.60 3.25 -32.46
CA GLY A 553 8.72 3.98 -33.07
C GLY A 553 8.28 5.15 -33.97
N GLY A 554 9.14 5.61 -34.79
CA GLY A 554 8.92 6.78 -35.65
C GLY A 554 9.14 8.08 -34.87
N GLY A 555 8.08 8.84 -34.62
CA GLY A 555 8.18 10.21 -34.14
C GLY A 555 8.52 11.15 -35.25
N GLY A 556 9.32 12.16 -35.02
CA GLY A 556 9.66 13.18 -35.98
C GLY A 556 10.94 13.93 -35.61
N GLY A 557 11.09 15.07 -36.18
CA GLY A 557 12.20 15.97 -35.95
C GLY A 557 12.11 17.18 -36.85
N GLY A 558 13.07 18.07 -36.73
CA GLY A 558 13.18 19.30 -37.48
C GLY A 558 14.58 19.89 -37.40
N ALA A 559 14.73 21.13 -37.82
CA ALA A 559 15.93 21.92 -37.63
C ALA A 559 15.83 22.77 -36.35
N TRP A 560 16.96 23.25 -35.85
CA TRP A 560 17.01 24.16 -34.70
C TRP A 560 18.11 25.21 -34.83
#